data_2ee2356b1a607bebc5efbec3a57e8c35
#
_entry.id   2ee2356b1a607bebc5efbec3a57e8c35
#
_cell.length_a   1.000
_cell.length_b   1.000
_cell.length_c   1.000
_cell.angle_alpha   90.00
_cell.angle_beta   90.00
_cell.angle_gamma   90.00
#
_symmetry.space_group_name_H-M   'P 1'
#
loop_
_entity.id
_entity.type
_entity.pdbx_description
1 polymer ?
#
loop_
_entity_poly.entity_id
_entity_poly.type
_entity_poly.pdbx_seq_one_letter_code
_entity_poly.pdbx_strand_id
1 'polypeptide(L)'
;MTIIHTLSPMREVHPFNVVRDFELALAEYTGARDAVAVSSCTMALLLATAYHLDWNHRARLGMPTVAEQKPRIEIPKRTYVGVPMSIVHAGGRPVFRDEEWSGAYQLSPLPVWDAARRMRRGMFHETARG
;
A
#
# COMPACT_ATOMS: atom_id res chain seq x y z
N MET A 1 -57.26 4.26 -16.86
CA MET A 1 -55.86 3.87 -17.21
C MET A 1 -55.02 4.16 -15.98
N THR A 2 -54.74 3.12 -15.21
CA THR A 2 -54.02 3.24 -13.93
C THR A 2 -52.54 2.97 -14.20
N ILE A 3 -51.70 4.00 -14.09
CA ILE A 3 -50.25 3.84 -14.22
C ILE A 3 -49.69 3.40 -12.85
N ILE A 4 -49.38 2.15 -12.72
CA ILE A 4 -48.64 1.63 -11.56
C ILE A 4 -47.16 1.95 -11.80
N HIS A 5 -46.65 3.00 -11.14
CA HIS A 5 -45.22 3.18 -10.99
C HIS A 5 -44.69 2.07 -10.08
N THR A 6 -44.12 1.05 -10.67
CA THR A 6 -43.26 0.11 -9.95
C THR A 6 -42.04 0.89 -9.49
N LEU A 7 -42.06 1.27 -8.21
CA LEU A 7 -40.81 1.70 -7.52
C LEU A 7 -39.82 0.54 -7.64
N SER A 8 -38.78 0.75 -8.38
CA SER A 8 -37.62 -0.18 -8.37
C SER A 8 -37.23 -0.38 -6.90
N PRO A 9 -37.01 -1.62 -6.45
CA PRO A 9 -36.59 -1.85 -5.09
C PRO A 9 -35.35 -1.02 -4.84
N MET A 10 -35.36 -0.17 -3.81
CA MET A 10 -34.19 0.57 -3.38
C MET A 10 -33.11 -0.47 -3.12
N ARG A 11 -32.06 -0.45 -3.96
CA ARG A 11 -30.92 -1.33 -3.82
C ARG A 11 -30.37 -1.09 -2.42
N GLU A 12 -30.44 -2.10 -1.58
CA GLU A 12 -29.93 -2.02 -0.21
C GLU A 12 -28.47 -1.60 -0.29
N VAL A 13 -28.18 -0.36 0.12
CA VAL A 13 -26.83 0.21 0.00
C VAL A 13 -26.00 -0.37 1.13
N HIS A 14 -25.18 -1.36 0.81
CA HIS A 14 -24.27 -1.92 1.79
C HIS A 14 -23.32 -0.84 2.32
N PRO A 15 -23.11 -0.72 3.64
CA PRO A 15 -22.30 0.35 4.24
C PRO A 15 -20.90 0.50 3.65
N PHE A 16 -20.32 -0.60 3.16
CA PHE A 16 -18.98 -0.59 2.54
C PHE A 16 -18.96 -0.25 1.04
N ASN A 17 -20.10 0.02 0.41
CA ASN A 17 -20.10 0.41 -1.00
C ASN A 17 -19.32 1.69 -1.25
N VAL A 18 -19.35 2.65 -0.33
CA VAL A 18 -18.59 3.89 -0.43
C VAL A 18 -17.07 3.64 -0.47
N VAL A 19 -16.59 2.67 0.31
CA VAL A 19 -15.17 2.28 0.29
C VAL A 19 -14.80 1.66 -1.05
N ARG A 20 -15.64 0.76 -1.55
CA ARG A 20 -15.43 0.13 -2.86
C ARG A 20 -15.45 1.15 -4.01
N ASP A 21 -16.37 2.08 -3.98
CA ASP A 21 -16.46 3.14 -5.00
C ASP A 21 -15.22 4.05 -4.96
N PHE A 22 -14.73 4.36 -3.77
CA PHE A 22 -13.46 5.09 -3.58
C PHE A 22 -12.25 4.30 -4.13
N GLU A 23 -12.15 3.02 -3.84
CA GLU A 23 -11.06 2.16 -4.33
C GLU A 23 -11.05 2.08 -5.86
N LEU A 24 -12.22 1.92 -6.48
CA LEU A 24 -12.37 1.91 -7.94
C LEU A 24 -11.96 3.25 -8.56
N ALA A 25 -12.44 4.36 -8.00
CA ALA A 25 -12.09 5.71 -8.48
C ALA A 25 -10.59 5.98 -8.32
N LEU A 26 -9.97 5.52 -7.23
CA LEU A 26 -8.54 5.67 -6.98
C LEU A 26 -7.71 4.85 -7.96
N ALA A 27 -8.09 3.61 -8.20
CA ALA A 27 -7.43 2.74 -9.17
C ALA A 27 -7.47 3.36 -10.59
N GLU A 28 -8.65 3.84 -11.01
CA GLU A 28 -8.81 4.52 -12.30
C GLU A 28 -7.95 5.80 -12.40
N TYR A 29 -7.99 6.63 -11.36
CA TYR A 29 -7.23 7.88 -11.34
C TYR A 29 -5.73 7.66 -11.39
N THR A 30 -5.22 6.71 -10.63
CA THR A 30 -3.77 6.43 -10.55
C THR A 30 -3.26 5.54 -11.67
N GLY A 31 -4.15 4.86 -12.39
CA GLY A 31 -3.80 3.86 -13.41
C GLY A 31 -3.39 2.51 -12.83
N ALA A 32 -3.65 2.27 -11.54
CA ALA A 32 -3.45 0.97 -10.92
C ALA A 32 -4.54 -0.01 -11.36
N ARG A 33 -4.20 -1.30 -11.38
CA ARG A 33 -5.21 -2.34 -11.67
C ARG A 33 -6.24 -2.45 -10.55
N ASP A 34 -5.77 -2.34 -9.33
CA ASP A 34 -6.57 -2.48 -8.11
C ASP A 34 -6.12 -1.45 -7.08
N ALA A 35 -7.00 -1.06 -6.18
CA ALA A 35 -6.70 -0.27 -4.99
C ALA A 35 -7.38 -0.86 -3.77
N VAL A 36 -6.75 -0.77 -2.62
CA VAL A 36 -7.28 -1.23 -1.34
C VAL A 36 -7.14 -0.11 -0.32
N ALA A 37 -8.26 0.32 0.25
CA ALA A 37 -8.28 1.31 1.32
C ALA A 37 -7.92 0.66 2.66
N VAL A 38 -7.04 1.32 3.39
CA VAL A 38 -6.61 0.92 4.74
C VAL A 38 -6.64 2.14 5.67
N SER A 39 -6.52 1.90 6.97
CA SER A 39 -6.70 2.94 7.98
C SER A 39 -5.65 4.05 7.98
N SER A 40 -4.46 3.81 7.41
CA SER A 40 -3.38 4.79 7.35
C SER A 40 -2.31 4.40 6.32
N CYS A 41 -1.52 5.38 5.88
CA CYS A 41 -0.36 5.14 5.03
C CYS A 41 0.66 4.21 5.71
N THR A 42 0.88 4.35 7.02
CA THR A 42 1.75 3.45 7.80
C THR A 42 1.27 2.00 7.72
N MET A 43 -0.05 1.75 7.80
CA MET A 43 -0.62 0.41 7.64
C MET A 43 -0.44 -0.10 6.21
N ALA A 44 -0.65 0.75 5.20
CA ALA A 44 -0.41 0.38 3.80
C ALA A 44 1.04 -0.06 3.57
N LEU A 45 2.00 0.70 4.10
CA LEU A 45 3.42 0.37 4.00
C LEU A 45 3.78 -0.92 4.74
N LEU A 46 3.21 -1.13 5.93
CA LEU A 46 3.38 -2.38 6.68
C LEU A 46 2.90 -3.59 5.88
N LEU A 47 1.68 -3.53 5.37
CA LEU A 47 1.08 -4.65 4.62
C LEU A 47 1.84 -4.92 3.31
N ALA A 48 2.17 -3.87 2.54
CA ALA A 48 2.92 -4.01 1.31
C ALA A 48 4.32 -4.57 1.57
N THR A 49 5.03 -4.07 2.57
CA THR A 49 6.36 -4.54 2.94
C THR A 49 6.32 -5.99 3.42
N ALA A 50 5.37 -6.35 4.29
CA ALA A 50 5.21 -7.71 4.78
C ALA A 50 4.90 -8.70 3.65
N TYR A 51 4.06 -8.31 2.68
CA TYR A 51 3.76 -9.12 1.50
C TYR A 51 5.02 -9.41 0.69
N HIS A 52 5.85 -8.41 0.41
CA HIS A 52 7.07 -8.58 -0.39
C HIS A 52 8.23 -9.20 0.38
N LEU A 53 8.26 -9.14 1.71
CA LEU A 53 9.23 -9.84 2.54
C LEU A 53 8.88 -11.32 2.76
N ASP A 54 7.77 -11.78 2.19
CA ASP A 54 7.33 -13.17 2.23
C ASP A 54 7.17 -13.72 3.66
N TRP A 55 6.62 -12.88 4.53
CA TRP A 55 6.31 -13.23 5.91
C TRP A 55 5.61 -14.59 6.02
N ASN A 56 4.64 -14.85 5.13
CA ASN A 56 3.85 -16.08 5.18
C ASN A 56 4.60 -17.30 4.65
N HIS A 57 5.51 -17.14 3.71
CA HIS A 57 6.25 -18.24 3.12
C HIS A 57 7.26 -18.82 4.12
N ARG A 58 8.03 -17.97 4.79
CA ARG A 58 8.99 -18.38 5.82
C ARG A 58 8.34 -19.05 7.01
N ALA A 59 7.20 -18.51 7.48
CA ALA A 59 6.44 -19.10 8.57
C ALA A 59 5.88 -20.48 8.21
N ARG A 60 5.42 -20.67 6.97
CA ARG A 60 4.90 -21.97 6.49
C ARG A 60 5.97 -23.03 6.33
N LEU A 61 7.20 -22.64 6.03
CA LEU A 61 8.33 -23.57 5.84
C LEU A 61 9.04 -23.91 7.16
N GLY A 62 8.58 -23.37 8.31
CA GLY A 62 9.24 -23.60 9.61
C GLY A 62 10.69 -23.11 9.65
N MET A 63 11.08 -22.20 8.75
CA MET A 63 12.44 -21.67 8.73
C MET A 63 12.63 -20.71 9.90
N PRO A 64 13.72 -20.86 10.67
CA PRO A 64 14.01 -19.96 11.78
C PRO A 64 14.20 -18.54 11.23
N THR A 65 13.44 -17.61 11.78
CA THR A 65 13.68 -16.18 11.58
C THR A 65 14.89 -15.79 12.44
N VAL A 66 16.07 -16.05 11.93
CA VAL A 66 17.30 -15.65 12.64
C VAL A 66 17.37 -14.13 12.61
N ALA A 67 17.36 -13.52 13.78
CA ALA A 67 17.38 -12.06 13.95
C ALA A 67 18.54 -11.37 13.19
N GLU A 68 19.61 -12.10 12.91
CA GLU A 68 20.79 -11.65 12.19
C GLU A 68 20.62 -11.55 10.66
N GLN A 69 19.57 -12.15 10.09
CA GLN A 69 19.33 -12.20 8.64
C GLN A 69 18.12 -11.38 8.17
N LYS A 70 17.69 -10.38 8.94
CA LYS A 70 16.60 -9.52 8.53
C LYS A 70 16.95 -8.79 7.23
N PRO A 71 16.06 -8.84 6.20
CA PRO A 71 16.29 -8.15 4.94
C PRO A 71 16.52 -6.67 5.16
N ARG A 72 17.54 -6.12 4.52
CA ARG A 72 17.86 -4.69 4.56
C ARG A 72 16.94 -3.95 3.60
N ILE A 73 16.25 -2.93 4.11
CA ILE A 73 15.37 -2.07 3.32
C ILE A 73 15.89 -0.64 3.44
N GLU A 74 16.31 -0.09 2.31
CA GLU A 74 16.89 1.24 2.25
C GLU A 74 15.81 2.29 2.03
N ILE A 75 15.84 3.34 2.85
CA ILE A 75 14.92 4.49 2.81
C ILE A 75 15.69 5.79 3.05
N PRO A 76 15.16 6.94 2.61
CA PRO A 76 15.74 8.23 2.97
C PRO A 76 15.74 8.45 4.49
N LYS A 77 16.80 9.04 5.04
CA LYS A 77 16.87 9.33 6.47
C LYS A 77 15.88 10.42 6.93
N ARG A 78 15.46 11.29 6.00
CA ARG A 78 14.49 12.37 6.28
C ARG A 78 13.10 11.94 5.85
N THR A 79 12.53 10.95 6.54
CA THR A 79 11.17 10.46 6.31
C THR A 79 10.37 10.41 7.61
N TYR A 80 9.06 10.16 7.49
CA TYR A 80 8.19 10.01 8.64
C TYR A 80 8.54 8.77 9.45
N VAL A 81 8.54 8.86 10.77
CA VAL A 81 8.95 7.78 11.69
C VAL A 81 8.16 6.48 11.51
N GLY A 82 6.91 6.56 11.06
CA GLY A 82 6.09 5.38 10.75
C GLY A 82 6.65 4.49 9.65
N VAL A 83 7.48 5.04 8.74
CA VAL A 83 8.06 4.27 7.64
C VAL A 83 9.09 3.25 8.12
N PRO A 84 10.16 3.62 8.84
CA PRO A 84 11.08 2.63 9.40
C PRO A 84 10.39 1.68 10.38
N MET A 85 9.38 2.14 11.14
CA MET A 85 8.61 1.28 12.03
C MET A 85 7.81 0.23 11.26
N SER A 86 7.21 0.58 10.12
CA SER A 86 6.54 -0.39 9.24
C SER A 86 7.49 -1.49 8.76
N ILE A 87 8.72 -1.12 8.38
CA ILE A 87 9.75 -2.07 7.96
C ILE A 87 10.13 -3.02 9.09
N VAL A 88 10.34 -2.49 10.31
CA VAL A 88 10.67 -3.30 11.49
C VAL A 88 9.54 -4.29 11.81
N HIS A 89 8.31 -3.82 11.83
CA HIS A 89 7.13 -4.66 12.11
C HIS A 89 6.89 -5.69 11.01
N ALA A 90 7.24 -5.39 9.77
CA ALA A 90 7.20 -6.35 8.66
C ALA A 90 8.33 -7.40 8.72
N GLY A 91 9.27 -7.29 9.67
CA GLY A 91 10.39 -8.22 9.82
C GLY A 91 11.64 -7.82 9.06
N GLY A 92 11.69 -6.63 8.47
CA GLY A 92 12.85 -6.07 7.82
C GLY A 92 13.77 -5.29 8.77
N ARG A 93 14.87 -4.82 8.23
CA ARG A 93 15.81 -3.90 8.90
C ARG A 93 15.93 -2.62 8.08
N PRO A 94 15.47 -1.47 8.56
CA PRO A 94 15.62 -0.20 7.84
C PRO A 94 17.08 0.22 7.82
N VAL A 95 17.52 0.74 6.67
CA VAL A 95 18.82 1.34 6.45
C VAL A 95 18.61 2.73 5.88
N PHE A 96 19.22 3.73 6.50
CA PHE A 96 19.00 5.12 6.13
C PHE A 96 20.04 5.61 5.13
N ARG A 97 19.55 6.20 4.02
CA ARG A 97 20.37 6.89 3.03
C ARG A 97 20.31 8.39 3.25
N ASP A 98 21.44 9.05 3.12
CA ASP A 98 21.51 10.51 3.15
C ASP A 98 21.24 11.05 1.75
N GLU A 99 19.97 11.06 1.39
CA GLU A 99 19.49 11.55 0.10
C GLU A 99 18.33 12.54 0.29
N GLU A 100 18.22 13.48 -0.61
CA GLU A 100 17.04 14.32 -0.75
C GLU A 100 16.01 13.59 -1.61
N TRP A 101 14.73 13.76 -1.28
CA TRP A 101 13.63 13.17 -2.04
C TRP A 101 12.46 14.14 -2.16
N SER A 102 11.63 13.94 -3.18
CA SER A 102 10.44 14.74 -3.42
C SER A 102 9.28 13.87 -3.91
N GLY A 103 8.12 14.03 -3.29
CA GLY A 103 6.86 13.40 -3.67
C GLY A 103 6.77 11.91 -3.34
N ALA A 104 7.69 11.09 -3.82
CA ALA A 104 7.70 9.65 -3.59
C ALA A 104 9.13 9.10 -3.57
N TYR A 105 9.33 7.97 -2.88
CA TYR A 105 10.58 7.22 -2.87
C TYR A 105 10.31 5.72 -2.70
N GLN A 106 11.23 4.91 -3.13
CA GLN A 106 11.14 3.46 -3.04
C GLN A 106 11.71 2.96 -1.71
N LEU A 107 11.07 1.96 -1.14
CA LEU A 107 11.62 1.14 -0.06
C LEU A 107 12.50 0.06 -0.70
N SER A 108 13.73 0.43 -1.04
CA SER A 108 14.62 -0.39 -1.88
C SER A 108 15.17 -1.62 -1.12
N PRO A 109 15.24 -2.81 -1.75
CA PRO A 109 14.95 -3.11 -3.16
C PRO A 109 13.52 -3.54 -3.45
N LEU A 110 12.59 -3.40 -2.51
CA LEU A 110 11.21 -3.86 -2.71
C LEU A 110 10.48 -3.00 -3.74
N PRO A 111 9.53 -3.56 -4.52
CA PRO A 111 8.66 -2.79 -5.41
C PRO A 111 7.54 -2.08 -4.61
N VAL A 112 7.93 -1.41 -3.52
CA VAL A 112 7.06 -0.67 -2.61
C VAL A 112 7.48 0.79 -2.60
N TRP A 113 6.52 1.69 -2.82
CA TRP A 113 6.75 3.12 -2.88
C TRP A 113 5.93 3.85 -1.82
N ASP A 114 6.59 4.70 -1.05
CA ASP A 114 5.91 5.69 -0.24
C ASP A 114 5.65 6.92 -1.11
N ALA A 115 4.38 7.18 -1.40
CA ALA A 115 3.93 8.31 -2.18
C ALA A 115 2.99 9.22 -1.37
N ALA A 116 3.14 9.26 -0.04
CA ALA A 116 2.27 10.03 0.86
C ALA A 116 2.22 11.54 0.51
N ARG A 117 3.24 12.07 -0.18
CA ARG A 117 3.33 13.47 -0.61
C ARG A 117 3.10 13.67 -2.11
N ARG A 118 2.57 12.65 -2.79
CA ARG A 118 2.31 12.70 -4.24
C ARG A 118 0.97 12.07 -4.56
N MET A 119 0.11 12.81 -5.24
CA MET A 119 -1.15 12.31 -5.78
C MET A 119 -1.38 12.91 -7.16
N ARG A 120 -1.28 12.09 -8.21
CA ARG A 120 -1.52 12.55 -9.59
C ARG A 120 -2.05 11.42 -10.48
N ARG A 121 -2.69 11.82 -11.58
CA ARG A 121 -3.23 10.88 -12.56
C ARG A 121 -2.11 10.04 -13.18
N GLY A 122 -2.33 8.74 -13.29
CA GLY A 122 -1.41 7.81 -13.93
C GLY A 122 -0.11 7.54 -13.16
N MET A 123 -0.01 7.98 -11.89
CA MET A 123 1.22 7.86 -11.10
C MET A 123 1.70 6.43 -10.88
N PHE A 124 0.80 5.44 -10.93
CA PHE A 124 1.17 4.03 -10.76
C PHE A 124 2.08 3.54 -11.88
N HIS A 125 1.82 3.94 -13.12
CA HIS A 125 2.64 3.53 -14.27
C HIS A 125 4.05 4.12 -14.25
N GLU A 126 4.23 5.26 -13.60
CA GLU A 126 5.54 5.90 -13.46
C GLU A 126 6.43 5.18 -12.44
N THR A 127 5.84 4.71 -11.34
CA THR A 127 6.56 3.97 -10.30
C THR A 127 6.86 2.53 -10.71
N ALA A 128 6.04 1.93 -11.57
CA ALA A 128 6.23 0.56 -12.04
C ALA A 128 7.31 0.41 -13.13
N ARG A 129 7.81 1.52 -13.70
CA ARG A 129 8.83 1.54 -14.77
C ARG A 129 10.23 1.95 -14.28
N GLY A 130 10.37 2.26 -13.00
CA GLY A 130 11.64 2.68 -12.38
C GLY A 130 12.53 1.52 -11.93
#